data_9d1c83c377490463e262afecf91a0ca6
#
_entry.id   9d1c83c377490463e262afecf91a0ca6
#
_cell.length_a   1.000
_cell.length_b   1.000
_cell.length_c   1.000
_cell.angle_alpha   90.00
_cell.angle_beta   90.00
_cell.angle_gamma   90.00
#
_symmetry.space_group_name_H-M   'P 1'
#
loop_
_entity.id
_entity.type
_entity.pdbx_description
1 polymer ?
#
loop_
_entity_poly.entity_id
_entity_poly.type
_entity_poly.pdbx_seq_one_letter_code
_entity_poly.pdbx_strand_id
1 'polypeptide(L)'
;MRNRLWAVSLALVLCASPLLAQNGYDFSRFKTETWRFIQKPAHWKGDDWLKAGLVCAGSVILAATVDKSVSDWGFRHPKYDNSVPIVIGEIWGGPFSPPLVFGFFAVHSWLTGSETSRKISFEIVQAVVYTVPTTFLIKVAVGRARPKEDRGVDYFRPFSKDSLLHFNYQSFPGGHISMSVAISTVLAKNARPWWLKTVAYLPTALTMASRIYQNKHWTSDVFCGAALGHFIGDWIVAQHRKAGPASGAHGFSIQPYFGGSSFGLIASLPL
;
A
#
# COMPACT_ATOMS: atom_id res chain seq x y z
N MET A 1 16.14 10.88 -7.24
CA MET A 1 16.10 10.63 -5.78
C MET A 1 14.86 9.83 -5.33
N ARG A 2 13.65 10.14 -5.78
CA ARG A 2 12.39 9.52 -5.29
C ARG A 2 12.25 8.00 -5.50
N ASN A 3 12.81 7.44 -6.58
CA ASN A 3 12.83 5.96 -6.80
C ASN A 3 13.70 5.23 -5.79
N ARG A 4 14.80 5.87 -5.40
CA ARG A 4 15.69 5.28 -4.39
C ARG A 4 15.04 5.18 -3.03
N LEU A 5 14.14 6.14 -2.69
CA LEU A 5 13.40 6.12 -1.42
C LEU A 5 12.40 4.96 -1.34
N TRP A 6 11.67 4.65 -2.43
CA TRP A 6 10.80 3.48 -2.46
C TRP A 6 11.57 2.15 -2.38
N ALA A 7 12.71 2.07 -3.06
CA ALA A 7 13.59 0.90 -2.96
C ALA A 7 14.16 0.74 -1.55
N VAL A 8 14.56 1.83 -0.89
CA VAL A 8 15.01 1.82 0.51
C VAL A 8 13.89 1.40 1.45
N SER A 9 12.66 1.93 1.27
CA SER A 9 11.50 1.54 2.07
C SER A 9 11.19 0.05 1.92
N LEU A 10 11.21 -0.47 0.69
CA LEU A 10 11.01 -1.89 0.42
C LEU A 10 12.13 -2.72 1.05
N ALA A 11 13.39 -2.30 0.91
CA ALA A 11 14.54 -2.99 1.51
C ALA A 11 14.45 -3.01 3.04
N LEU A 12 14.12 -1.89 3.70
CA LEU A 12 13.95 -1.82 5.15
C LEU A 12 12.84 -2.76 5.64
N VAL A 13 11.72 -2.80 4.93
CA VAL A 13 10.59 -3.68 5.25
C VAL A 13 10.99 -5.15 5.06
N LEU A 14 11.74 -5.49 3.99
CA LEU A 14 12.20 -6.85 3.74
C LEU A 14 13.31 -7.29 4.69
N CYS A 15 14.26 -6.42 5.02
CA CYS A 15 15.34 -6.72 5.98
C CYS A 15 14.83 -6.94 7.40
N ALA A 16 13.70 -6.33 7.77
CA ALA A 16 13.07 -6.53 9.07
C ALA A 16 12.21 -7.81 9.15
N SER A 17 12.06 -8.55 8.05
CA SER A 17 11.26 -9.79 7.98
C SER A 17 11.67 -10.88 8.99
N PRO A 18 12.95 -11.06 9.36
CA PRO A 18 13.34 -12.03 10.38
C PRO A 18 12.74 -11.76 11.76
N LEU A 19 12.44 -10.50 12.09
CA LEU A 19 11.76 -10.15 13.34
C LEU A 19 10.31 -10.65 13.42
N LEU A 20 9.74 -11.07 12.28
CA LEU A 20 8.37 -11.56 12.14
C LEU A 20 8.29 -13.10 12.16
N ALA A 21 9.42 -13.82 12.13
CA ALA A 21 9.50 -15.27 11.94
C ALA A 21 9.02 -16.11 13.15
N GLN A 22 8.13 -15.56 13.98
CA GLN A 22 7.57 -16.26 15.12
C GLN A 22 6.08 -16.55 14.92
N ASN A 23 5.58 -17.71 15.39
CA ASN A 23 4.16 -18.06 15.45
C ASN A 23 3.42 -18.01 14.09
N GLY A 24 4.02 -18.55 13.01
CA GLY A 24 3.33 -18.77 11.74
C GLY A 24 3.22 -17.54 10.81
N TYR A 25 3.86 -16.40 11.15
CA TYR A 25 4.07 -15.28 10.25
C TYR A 25 5.51 -15.31 9.71
N ASP A 26 5.86 -16.38 9.01
CA ASP A 26 7.20 -16.70 8.53
C ASP A 26 7.33 -16.47 7.00
N PHE A 27 8.54 -16.68 6.50
CA PHE A 27 8.84 -16.55 5.08
C PHE A 27 8.10 -17.58 4.22
N SER A 28 7.84 -18.79 4.74
CA SER A 28 7.13 -19.84 4.01
C SER A 28 5.68 -19.42 3.75
N ARG A 29 5.02 -18.89 4.77
CA ARG A 29 3.68 -18.32 4.64
C ARG A 29 3.66 -17.14 3.69
N PHE A 30 4.61 -16.21 3.82
CA PHE A 30 4.74 -15.07 2.93
C PHE A 30 4.86 -15.51 1.46
N LYS A 31 5.74 -16.48 1.16
CA LYS A 31 5.92 -17.05 -0.18
C LYS A 31 4.62 -17.66 -0.72
N THR A 32 3.95 -18.45 0.09
CA THR A 32 2.72 -19.15 -0.30
C THR A 32 1.59 -18.15 -0.59
N GLU A 33 1.41 -17.15 0.26
CA GLU A 33 0.38 -16.13 0.09
C GLU A 33 0.71 -15.19 -1.09
N THR A 34 1.99 -14.87 -1.30
CA THR A 34 2.43 -14.10 -2.50
C THR A 34 2.10 -14.87 -3.77
N TRP A 35 2.35 -16.17 -3.80
CA TRP A 35 2.01 -17.00 -4.96
C TRP A 35 0.49 -17.01 -5.21
N ARG A 36 -0.32 -17.16 -4.17
CA ARG A 36 -1.79 -17.08 -4.26
C ARG A 36 -2.25 -15.70 -4.75
N PHE A 37 -1.60 -14.63 -4.32
CA PHE A 37 -1.91 -13.27 -4.80
C PHE A 37 -1.63 -13.12 -6.29
N ILE A 38 -0.49 -13.60 -6.78
CA ILE A 38 -0.11 -13.55 -8.20
C ILE A 38 -1.12 -14.34 -9.05
N GLN A 39 -1.58 -15.47 -8.56
CA GLN A 39 -2.54 -16.32 -9.26
C GLN A 39 -4.00 -15.82 -9.17
N LYS A 40 -4.30 -14.89 -8.23
CA LYS A 40 -5.68 -14.46 -7.98
C LYS A 40 -6.43 -14.00 -9.24
N PRO A 41 -5.84 -13.20 -10.16
CA PRO A 41 -6.55 -12.79 -11.38
C PRO A 41 -6.98 -13.95 -12.26
N ALA A 42 -6.20 -15.04 -12.33
CA ALA A 42 -6.56 -16.24 -13.11
C ALA A 42 -7.73 -17.02 -12.49
N HIS A 43 -8.05 -16.76 -11.22
CA HIS A 43 -9.14 -17.41 -10.49
C HIS A 43 -10.29 -16.45 -10.17
N TRP A 44 -10.41 -15.34 -10.89
CA TRP A 44 -11.49 -14.39 -10.71
C TRP A 44 -12.83 -15.01 -11.12
N LYS A 45 -13.83 -14.77 -10.28
CA LYS A 45 -15.23 -15.13 -10.53
C LYS A 45 -16.01 -13.94 -11.08
N GLY A 46 -17.28 -14.14 -11.41
CA GLY A 46 -18.14 -13.09 -11.94
C GLY A 46 -18.15 -11.81 -11.08
N ASP A 47 -18.20 -11.95 -9.75
CA ASP A 47 -18.18 -10.80 -8.84
C ASP A 47 -16.85 -10.03 -8.85
N ASP A 48 -15.72 -10.73 -9.04
CA ASP A 48 -14.40 -10.08 -9.13
C ASP A 48 -14.31 -9.26 -10.44
N TRP A 49 -14.79 -9.84 -11.56
CA TRP A 49 -14.87 -9.18 -12.87
C TRP A 49 -15.85 -8.01 -12.84
N LEU A 50 -17.01 -8.15 -12.18
CA LEU A 50 -17.97 -7.06 -12.01
C LEU A 50 -17.34 -5.88 -11.25
N LYS A 51 -16.65 -6.14 -10.14
CA LYS A 51 -15.96 -5.10 -9.37
C LYS A 51 -14.88 -4.40 -10.20
N ALA A 52 -14.07 -5.15 -10.93
CA ALA A 52 -13.06 -4.58 -11.83
C ALA A 52 -13.72 -3.74 -12.94
N GLY A 53 -14.79 -4.23 -13.56
CA GLY A 53 -15.55 -3.49 -14.55
C GLY A 53 -16.15 -2.20 -14.03
N LEU A 54 -16.74 -2.21 -12.83
CA LEU A 54 -17.27 -1.02 -12.18
C LEU A 54 -16.17 0.01 -11.88
N VAL A 55 -15.00 -0.42 -11.44
CA VAL A 55 -13.85 0.48 -11.22
C VAL A 55 -13.36 1.07 -12.55
N CYS A 56 -13.27 0.26 -13.60
CA CYS A 56 -12.89 0.76 -14.92
C CYS A 56 -13.92 1.77 -15.45
N ALA A 57 -15.22 1.43 -15.41
CA ALA A 57 -16.30 2.32 -15.84
C ALA A 57 -16.33 3.63 -15.05
N GLY A 58 -16.23 3.55 -13.73
CA GLY A 58 -16.16 4.73 -12.87
C GLY A 58 -14.94 5.61 -13.18
N SER A 59 -13.79 4.99 -13.45
CA SER A 59 -12.58 5.74 -13.86
C SER A 59 -12.76 6.46 -15.18
N VAL A 60 -13.39 5.81 -16.18
CA VAL A 60 -13.68 6.43 -17.48
C VAL A 60 -14.69 7.57 -17.34
N ILE A 61 -15.75 7.38 -16.56
CA ILE A 61 -16.75 8.44 -16.30
C ILE A 61 -16.08 9.65 -15.64
N LEU A 62 -15.27 9.44 -14.59
CA LEU A 62 -14.55 10.53 -13.92
C LEU A 62 -13.55 11.22 -14.86
N ALA A 63 -12.86 10.46 -15.71
CA ALA A 63 -11.94 11.03 -16.68
C ALA A 63 -12.66 11.95 -17.69
N ALA A 64 -13.84 11.53 -18.15
CA ALA A 64 -14.63 12.28 -19.12
C ALA A 64 -15.35 13.51 -18.53
N THR A 65 -15.71 13.48 -17.23
CA THR A 65 -16.60 14.49 -16.63
C THR A 65 -15.93 15.41 -15.61
N VAL A 66 -14.95 14.89 -14.84
CA VAL A 66 -14.44 15.56 -13.63
C VAL A 66 -12.99 15.96 -13.73
N ASP A 67 -12.14 15.14 -14.35
CA ASP A 67 -10.69 15.27 -14.30
C ASP A 67 -10.20 16.67 -14.73
N LYS A 68 -10.70 17.15 -15.89
CA LYS A 68 -10.27 18.46 -16.40
C LYS A 68 -10.68 19.59 -15.46
N SER A 69 -11.93 19.61 -15.02
CA SER A 69 -12.46 20.72 -14.21
C SER A 69 -11.76 20.80 -12.85
N VAL A 70 -11.48 19.67 -12.22
CA VAL A 70 -10.76 19.60 -10.93
C VAL A 70 -9.29 19.99 -11.09
N SER A 71 -8.64 19.54 -12.16
CA SER A 71 -7.25 19.92 -12.46
C SER A 71 -7.13 21.42 -12.73
N ASP A 72 -8.01 22.00 -13.56
CA ASP A 72 -8.05 23.44 -13.85
C ASP A 72 -8.29 24.25 -12.55
N TRP A 73 -9.12 23.72 -11.63
CA TRP A 73 -9.30 24.36 -10.33
C TRP A 73 -8.01 24.35 -9.50
N GLY A 74 -7.32 23.22 -9.43
CA GLY A 74 -6.03 23.09 -8.73
C GLY A 74 -4.98 24.06 -9.26
N PHE A 75 -4.84 24.21 -10.58
CA PHE A 75 -3.91 25.17 -11.20
C PHE A 75 -4.23 26.63 -10.86
N ARG A 76 -5.51 26.97 -10.68
CA ARG A 76 -5.92 28.33 -10.33
C ARG A 76 -5.76 28.68 -8.86
N HIS A 77 -5.52 27.69 -7.98
CA HIS A 77 -5.50 27.87 -6.53
C HIS A 77 -4.21 27.32 -5.87
N PRO A 78 -2.99 27.70 -6.29
CA PRO A 78 -1.74 27.11 -5.77
C PRO A 78 -1.43 27.50 -4.32
N LYS A 79 -2.22 28.39 -3.71
CA LYS A 79 -1.97 29.03 -2.40
C LYS A 79 -1.72 28.04 -1.26
N TYR A 80 -2.33 26.84 -1.33
CA TYR A 80 -2.32 25.87 -0.19
C TYR A 80 -1.39 24.69 -0.40
N ASP A 81 -0.52 24.71 -1.41
CA ASP A 81 0.40 23.59 -1.73
C ASP A 81 1.26 23.13 -0.55
N ASN A 82 1.64 24.07 0.33
CA ASN A 82 2.42 23.80 1.54
C ASN A 82 1.60 23.89 2.83
N SER A 83 0.27 23.83 2.73
CA SER A 83 -0.57 23.79 3.93
C SER A 83 -0.41 22.46 4.69
N VAL A 84 -0.60 22.51 6.01
CA VAL A 84 -0.43 21.34 6.89
C VAL A 84 -1.20 20.10 6.41
N PRO A 85 -2.50 20.19 6.00
CA PRO A 85 -3.22 19.02 5.50
C PRO A 85 -2.59 18.41 4.23
N ILE A 86 -2.11 19.25 3.31
CA ILE A 86 -1.48 18.81 2.06
C ILE A 86 -0.15 18.12 2.35
N VAL A 87 0.67 18.68 3.24
CA VAL A 87 1.96 18.09 3.66
C VAL A 87 1.75 16.75 4.38
N ILE A 88 0.80 16.68 5.31
CA ILE A 88 0.45 15.40 5.98
C ILE A 88 0.03 14.35 4.96
N GLY A 89 -0.84 14.71 4.01
CA GLY A 89 -1.27 13.80 2.96
C GLY A 89 -0.12 13.35 2.04
N GLU A 90 0.85 14.23 1.78
CA GLU A 90 2.05 13.89 1.01
C GLU A 90 2.96 12.90 1.75
N ILE A 91 3.19 13.13 3.04
CA ILE A 91 4.01 12.26 3.90
C ILE A 91 3.35 10.89 4.04
N TRP A 92 2.04 10.84 4.34
CA TRP A 92 1.32 9.58 4.53
C TRP A 92 1.24 8.75 3.25
N GLY A 93 0.99 9.34 2.11
CA GLY A 93 1.05 8.65 0.82
C GLY A 93 2.47 8.37 0.32
N GLY A 94 3.47 8.88 0.99
CA GLY A 94 4.88 8.80 0.60
C GLY A 94 5.56 7.49 1.00
N PRO A 95 6.85 7.34 0.66
CA PRO A 95 7.62 6.13 0.95
C PRO A 95 7.97 5.95 2.43
N PHE A 96 7.72 6.94 3.28
CA PHE A 96 8.05 6.88 4.71
C PHE A 96 6.95 6.25 5.55
N SER A 97 5.68 6.31 5.14
CA SER A 97 4.58 5.77 5.93
C SER A 97 4.61 4.24 6.09
N PRO A 98 4.93 3.42 5.06
CA PRO A 98 5.00 1.98 5.26
C PRO A 98 6.03 1.55 6.32
N PRO A 99 7.32 1.98 6.26
CA PRO A 99 8.29 1.59 7.28
C PRO A 99 7.96 2.17 8.67
N LEU A 100 7.33 3.35 8.75
CA LEU A 100 6.90 3.92 10.02
C LEU A 100 5.80 3.07 10.68
N VAL A 101 4.74 2.73 9.93
CA VAL A 101 3.63 1.91 10.43
C VAL A 101 4.12 0.50 10.76
N PHE A 102 4.91 -0.10 9.87
CA PHE A 102 5.54 -1.39 10.11
C PHE A 102 6.36 -1.38 11.40
N GLY A 103 7.28 -0.41 11.54
CA GLY A 103 8.18 -0.30 12.70
C GLY A 103 7.41 -0.12 14.00
N PHE A 104 6.35 0.70 14.00
CA PHE A 104 5.50 0.88 15.19
C PHE A 104 4.91 -0.47 15.66
N PHE A 105 4.28 -1.23 14.78
CA PHE A 105 3.66 -2.50 15.15
C PHE A 105 4.69 -3.60 15.41
N ALA A 106 5.83 -3.62 14.71
CA ALA A 106 6.91 -4.57 14.94
C ALA A 106 7.53 -4.37 16.33
N VAL A 107 7.86 -3.13 16.70
CA VAL A 107 8.41 -2.78 18.02
C VAL A 107 7.38 -3.05 19.12
N HIS A 108 6.11 -2.65 18.93
CA HIS A 108 5.05 -2.96 19.88
C HIS A 108 4.90 -4.49 20.08
N SER A 109 4.92 -5.28 19.01
CA SER A 109 4.87 -6.73 19.11
C SER A 109 6.07 -7.30 19.86
N TRP A 110 7.26 -6.78 19.59
CA TRP A 110 8.49 -7.20 20.24
C TRP A 110 8.48 -6.93 21.75
N LEU A 111 8.03 -5.73 22.15
CA LEU A 111 7.99 -5.32 23.57
C LEU A 111 6.88 -6.00 24.38
N THR A 112 5.74 -6.30 23.75
CA THR A 112 4.53 -6.79 24.45
C THR A 112 4.18 -8.24 24.17
N GLY A 113 4.84 -8.90 23.22
CA GLY A 113 4.46 -10.21 22.73
C GLY A 113 3.13 -10.24 21.93
N SER A 114 2.58 -9.08 21.57
CA SER A 114 1.26 -8.97 20.92
C SER A 114 1.22 -9.63 19.54
N GLU A 115 0.49 -10.73 19.42
CA GLU A 115 0.25 -11.42 18.14
C GLU A 115 -0.53 -10.56 17.15
N THR A 116 -1.44 -9.72 17.62
CA THR A 116 -2.18 -8.79 16.76
C THR A 116 -1.24 -7.79 16.09
N SER A 117 -0.29 -7.24 16.84
CA SER A 117 0.68 -6.28 16.29
C SER A 117 1.65 -6.96 15.33
N ARG A 118 2.07 -8.19 15.62
CA ARG A 118 2.89 -9.00 14.71
C ARG A 118 2.17 -9.26 13.39
N LYS A 119 0.92 -9.69 13.47
CA LYS A 119 0.06 -9.89 12.30
C LYS A 119 -0.05 -8.60 11.46
N ILE A 120 -0.34 -7.46 12.10
CA ILE A 120 -0.45 -6.16 11.40
C ILE A 120 0.87 -5.81 10.71
N SER A 121 2.02 -5.97 11.38
CA SER A 121 3.33 -5.74 10.76
C SER A 121 3.52 -6.58 9.51
N PHE A 122 3.20 -7.88 9.57
CA PHE A 122 3.29 -8.79 8.44
C PHE A 122 2.35 -8.36 7.30
N GLU A 123 1.12 -7.99 7.60
CA GLU A 123 0.14 -7.49 6.62
C GLU A 123 0.60 -6.18 5.95
N ILE A 124 1.29 -5.30 6.68
CA ILE A 124 1.87 -4.07 6.11
C ILE A 124 3.00 -4.39 5.13
N VAL A 125 3.86 -5.37 5.44
CA VAL A 125 4.88 -5.85 4.48
C VAL A 125 4.22 -6.33 3.19
N GLN A 126 3.19 -7.17 3.31
CA GLN A 126 2.43 -7.66 2.15
C GLN A 126 1.75 -6.52 1.38
N ALA A 127 1.18 -5.52 2.09
CA ALA A 127 0.58 -4.36 1.44
C ALA A 127 1.59 -3.62 0.55
N VAL A 128 2.84 -3.45 1.01
CA VAL A 128 3.90 -2.85 0.19
C VAL A 128 4.26 -3.74 -1.01
N VAL A 129 4.57 -5.00 -0.75
CA VAL A 129 5.06 -5.95 -1.76
C VAL A 129 4.01 -6.22 -2.84
N TYR A 130 2.72 -6.16 -2.52
CA TYR A 130 1.67 -6.40 -3.52
C TYR A 130 1.23 -5.12 -4.22
N THR A 131 1.15 -4.00 -3.51
CA THR A 131 0.66 -2.74 -4.10
C THR A 131 1.69 -2.11 -5.04
N VAL A 132 2.97 -2.09 -4.66
CA VAL A 132 4.01 -1.41 -5.47
C VAL A 132 4.17 -2.04 -6.85
N PRO A 133 4.42 -3.36 -7.00
CA PRO A 133 4.55 -3.96 -8.32
C PRO A 133 3.26 -3.91 -9.12
N THR A 134 2.10 -4.15 -8.50
CA THR A 134 0.80 -4.13 -9.19
C THR A 134 0.52 -2.75 -9.77
N THR A 135 0.70 -1.69 -8.98
CA THR A 135 0.52 -0.33 -9.50
C THR A 135 1.54 0.03 -10.57
N PHE A 136 2.78 -0.41 -10.42
CA PHE A 136 3.83 -0.16 -11.42
C PHE A 136 3.51 -0.83 -12.76
N LEU A 137 3.08 -2.09 -12.76
CA LEU A 137 2.70 -2.81 -13.97
C LEU A 137 1.54 -2.10 -14.69
N ILE A 138 0.50 -1.68 -13.96
CA ILE A 138 -0.62 -0.95 -14.56
C ILE A 138 -0.16 0.42 -15.09
N LYS A 139 0.73 1.12 -14.37
CA LYS A 139 1.31 2.41 -14.83
C LYS A 139 2.03 2.29 -16.16
N VAL A 140 2.85 1.26 -16.32
CA VAL A 140 3.57 1.00 -17.56
C VAL A 140 2.58 0.61 -18.68
N ALA A 141 1.60 -0.23 -18.35
CA ALA A 141 0.59 -0.68 -19.32
C ALA A 141 -0.31 0.46 -19.82
N VAL A 142 -0.61 1.45 -18.97
CA VAL A 142 -1.49 2.59 -19.33
C VAL A 142 -0.69 3.78 -19.85
N GLY A 143 0.41 4.14 -19.20
CA GLY A 143 1.28 5.23 -19.62
C GLY A 143 0.63 6.61 -19.63
N ARG A 144 -0.29 6.91 -18.70
CA ARG A 144 -1.05 8.17 -18.67
C ARG A 144 -0.20 9.34 -18.21
N ALA A 145 -0.25 10.48 -18.90
CA ALA A 145 0.39 11.72 -18.50
C ALA A 145 -0.27 12.29 -17.22
N ARG A 146 0.54 12.94 -16.38
CA ARG A 146 0.03 13.65 -15.18
C ARG A 146 -0.59 14.98 -15.56
N PRO A 147 -1.55 15.50 -14.73
CA PRO A 147 -2.15 16.82 -14.97
C PRO A 147 -1.10 17.93 -15.17
N LYS A 148 -0.06 17.94 -14.34
CA LYS A 148 1.02 18.95 -14.39
C LYS A 148 1.84 18.98 -15.67
N GLU A 149 1.72 17.99 -16.56
CA GLU A 149 2.41 17.93 -17.85
C GLU A 149 1.64 18.69 -18.96
N ASP A 150 0.43 19.14 -18.67
CA ASP A 150 -0.45 19.91 -19.56
C ASP A 150 -0.62 19.30 -20.96
N ARG A 151 -0.76 17.96 -21.00
CA ARG A 151 -0.95 17.19 -22.24
C ARG A 151 -2.41 16.82 -22.53
N GLY A 152 -3.34 17.17 -21.62
CA GLY A 152 -4.74 16.76 -21.68
C GLY A 152 -5.01 15.47 -20.91
N VAL A 153 -6.31 15.20 -20.68
CA VAL A 153 -6.79 14.08 -19.86
C VAL A 153 -6.65 12.72 -20.55
N ASP A 154 -6.57 12.72 -21.86
CA ASP A 154 -6.57 11.57 -22.77
C ASP A 154 -5.19 11.25 -23.35
N TYR A 155 -4.13 11.83 -22.81
CA TYR A 155 -2.78 11.56 -23.29
C TYR A 155 -2.20 10.30 -22.64
N PHE A 156 -2.04 9.23 -23.44
CA PHE A 156 -1.54 7.93 -23.04
C PHE A 156 -0.35 7.49 -23.88
N ARG A 157 0.62 6.82 -23.27
CA ARG A 157 1.78 6.17 -23.90
C ARG A 157 1.97 4.75 -23.34
N PRO A 158 1.07 3.81 -23.64
CA PRO A 158 1.13 2.46 -23.12
C PRO A 158 2.38 1.72 -23.57
N PHE A 159 2.98 0.94 -22.66
CA PHE A 159 4.17 0.11 -22.90
C PHE A 159 5.35 0.82 -23.56
N SER A 160 5.48 2.14 -23.39
CA SER A 160 6.53 2.97 -23.98
C SER A 160 7.75 3.08 -23.04
N LYS A 161 8.90 3.51 -23.60
CA LYS A 161 10.05 3.90 -22.78
C LYS A 161 9.69 5.02 -21.80
N ASP A 162 8.82 5.94 -22.21
CA ASP A 162 8.35 7.02 -21.35
C ASP A 162 7.55 6.49 -20.15
N SER A 163 6.60 5.58 -20.38
CA SER A 163 5.82 4.97 -19.29
C SER A 163 6.67 4.11 -18.35
N LEU A 164 7.77 3.53 -18.83
CA LEU A 164 8.69 2.72 -18.02
C LEU A 164 9.64 3.59 -17.20
N LEU A 165 10.22 4.65 -17.79
CA LEU A 165 11.36 5.37 -17.22
C LEU A 165 10.98 6.74 -16.62
N HIS A 166 9.88 7.35 -17.07
CA HIS A 166 9.51 8.70 -16.68
C HIS A 166 8.23 8.77 -15.88
N PHE A 167 8.31 9.22 -14.62
CA PHE A 167 7.17 9.38 -13.72
C PHE A 167 6.05 10.26 -14.25
N ASN A 168 6.36 11.16 -15.16
CA ASN A 168 5.41 12.07 -15.76
C ASN A 168 4.33 11.35 -16.57
N TYR A 169 4.63 10.13 -17.04
CA TYR A 169 3.71 9.26 -17.77
C TYR A 169 3.23 8.05 -16.93
N GLN A 170 3.36 8.15 -15.62
CA GLN A 170 2.94 7.13 -14.65
C GLN A 170 1.82 7.67 -13.73
N SER A 171 0.81 8.34 -14.31
CA SER A 171 -0.28 8.91 -13.53
C SER A 171 -1.25 7.84 -13.04
N PHE A 172 -1.75 6.98 -13.94
CA PHE A 172 -2.78 5.98 -13.66
C PHE A 172 -2.19 4.59 -13.34
N PRO A 173 -2.63 3.92 -12.25
CA PRO A 173 -3.41 4.45 -11.14
C PRO A 173 -2.56 5.26 -10.16
N GLY A 174 -3.18 5.96 -9.23
CA GLY A 174 -2.50 6.73 -8.20
C GLY A 174 -1.74 5.85 -7.20
N GLY A 175 -0.42 5.66 -7.38
CA GLY A 175 0.38 4.75 -6.54
C GLY A 175 0.45 5.14 -5.07
N HIS A 176 0.60 6.44 -4.74
CA HIS A 176 0.55 6.96 -3.37
C HIS A 176 -0.81 6.68 -2.73
N ILE A 177 -1.87 6.80 -3.52
CA ILE A 177 -3.24 6.54 -3.07
C ILE A 177 -3.43 5.04 -2.82
N SER A 178 -3.04 4.19 -3.77
CA SER A 178 -3.16 2.73 -3.62
C SER A 178 -2.44 2.24 -2.37
N MET A 179 -1.22 2.73 -2.12
CA MET A 179 -0.44 2.35 -0.94
C MET A 179 -1.10 2.84 0.35
N SER A 180 -1.48 4.12 0.42
CA SER A 180 -2.10 4.68 1.63
C SER A 180 -3.44 4.00 1.95
N VAL A 181 -4.25 3.68 0.92
CA VAL A 181 -5.52 2.95 1.11
C VAL A 181 -5.27 1.51 1.55
N ALA A 182 -4.29 0.81 0.97
CA ALA A 182 -3.96 -0.57 1.38
C ALA A 182 -3.57 -0.62 2.86
N ILE A 183 -2.68 0.29 3.31
CA ILE A 183 -2.29 0.41 4.72
C ILE A 183 -3.50 0.73 5.60
N SER A 184 -4.28 1.76 5.24
CA SER A 184 -5.47 2.14 6.00
C SER A 184 -6.51 1.03 6.07
N THR A 185 -6.67 0.23 5.01
CA THR A 185 -7.56 -0.94 4.99
C THR A 185 -7.07 -2.03 5.94
N VAL A 186 -5.77 -2.32 5.95
CA VAL A 186 -5.17 -3.25 6.92
C VAL A 186 -5.43 -2.78 8.34
N LEU A 187 -5.14 -1.51 8.65
CA LEU A 187 -5.36 -0.95 9.99
C LEU A 187 -6.83 -0.98 10.40
N ALA A 188 -7.72 -0.50 9.53
CA ALA A 188 -9.16 -0.44 9.78
C ALA A 188 -9.78 -1.82 10.02
N LYS A 189 -9.36 -2.83 9.25
CA LYS A 189 -9.88 -4.20 9.38
C LYS A 189 -9.35 -4.95 10.60
N ASN A 190 -8.22 -4.53 11.15
CA ASN A 190 -7.68 -5.04 12.41
C ASN A 190 -8.15 -4.24 13.64
N ALA A 191 -8.69 -3.05 13.44
CA ALA A 191 -9.25 -2.24 14.53
C ALA A 191 -10.57 -2.84 15.05
N ARG A 192 -10.71 -2.93 16.39
CA ARG A 192 -11.95 -3.38 17.05
C ARG A 192 -13.00 -2.27 17.10
N PRO A 193 -12.72 -1.07 17.66
CA PRO A 193 -13.69 0.02 17.72
C PRO A 193 -14.03 0.57 16.33
N TRP A 194 -15.31 0.82 16.08
CA TRP A 194 -15.78 1.34 14.80
C TRP A 194 -15.15 2.69 14.43
N TRP A 195 -14.96 3.58 15.41
CA TRP A 195 -14.36 4.89 15.19
C TRP A 195 -12.89 4.82 14.75
N LEU A 196 -12.11 3.85 15.27
CA LEU A 196 -10.74 3.61 14.80
C LEU A 196 -10.70 3.18 13.33
N LYS A 197 -11.72 2.44 12.86
CA LYS A 197 -11.82 2.08 11.44
C LYS A 197 -11.94 3.32 10.57
N THR A 198 -12.73 4.31 11.01
CA THR A 198 -12.89 5.59 10.31
C THR A 198 -11.61 6.43 10.39
N VAL A 199 -11.03 6.56 11.58
CA VAL A 199 -9.78 7.33 11.81
C VAL A 199 -8.62 6.79 10.96
N ALA A 200 -8.52 5.48 10.76
CA ALA A 200 -7.49 4.88 9.92
C ALA A 200 -7.49 5.40 8.47
N TYR A 201 -8.62 5.90 7.96
CA TYR A 201 -8.71 6.45 6.60
C TYR A 201 -8.50 7.97 6.52
N LEU A 202 -8.45 8.70 7.64
CA LEU A 202 -8.26 10.16 7.61
C LEU A 202 -6.95 10.59 6.91
N PRO A 203 -5.78 10.01 7.23
CA PRO A 203 -4.55 10.38 6.54
C PRO A 203 -4.59 10.04 5.05
N THR A 204 -5.31 8.97 4.68
CA THR A 204 -5.53 8.59 3.28
C THR A 204 -6.40 9.60 2.54
N ALA A 205 -7.45 10.13 3.17
CA ALA A 205 -8.26 11.20 2.59
C ALA A 205 -7.40 12.46 2.33
N LEU A 206 -6.50 12.80 3.25
CA LEU A 206 -5.54 13.89 3.04
C LEU A 206 -4.55 13.57 1.91
N THR A 207 -4.12 12.30 1.76
CA THR A 207 -3.29 11.88 0.62
C THR A 207 -4.03 12.09 -0.70
N MET A 208 -5.28 11.66 -0.79
CA MET A 208 -6.10 11.85 -2.00
C MET A 208 -6.22 13.33 -2.35
N ALA A 209 -6.61 14.16 -1.37
CA ALA A 209 -6.73 15.60 -1.53
C ALA A 209 -5.40 16.23 -2.00
N SER A 210 -4.27 15.87 -1.36
CA SER A 210 -2.96 16.41 -1.72
C SER A 210 -2.54 16.07 -3.14
N ARG A 211 -2.82 14.85 -3.61
CA ARG A 211 -2.44 14.43 -4.96
C ARG A 211 -3.25 15.11 -6.07
N ILE A 212 -4.55 15.32 -5.81
CA ILE A 212 -5.44 16.05 -6.71
C ILE A 212 -5.05 17.53 -6.71
N TYR A 213 -4.97 18.14 -5.53
CA TYR A 213 -4.69 19.57 -5.37
C TYR A 213 -3.36 19.98 -6.01
N GLN A 214 -2.32 19.18 -5.84
CA GLN A 214 -0.99 19.44 -6.42
C GLN A 214 -0.88 19.05 -7.90
N ASN A 215 -1.97 18.73 -8.58
CA ASN A 215 -1.99 18.27 -9.99
C ASN A 215 -1.00 17.13 -10.28
N LYS A 216 -0.77 16.24 -9.27
CA LYS A 216 0.10 15.06 -9.41
C LYS A 216 -0.67 13.85 -9.97
N HIS A 217 -1.99 13.82 -9.79
CA HIS A 217 -2.89 12.78 -10.25
C HIS A 217 -4.25 13.36 -10.66
N TRP A 218 -4.87 12.75 -11.65
CA TRP A 218 -6.25 13.00 -12.02
C TRP A 218 -7.20 12.40 -10.98
N THR A 219 -8.43 12.91 -10.89
CA THR A 219 -9.45 12.36 -9.97
C THR A 219 -9.75 10.89 -10.25
N SER A 220 -9.81 10.51 -11.53
CA SER A 220 -9.98 9.13 -11.96
C SER A 220 -8.80 8.22 -11.58
N ASP A 221 -7.55 8.74 -11.57
CA ASP A 221 -6.37 8.01 -11.09
C ASP A 221 -6.48 7.72 -9.59
N VAL A 222 -7.00 8.70 -8.82
CA VAL A 222 -7.23 8.60 -7.38
C VAL A 222 -8.30 7.56 -7.08
N PHE A 223 -9.41 7.59 -7.80
CA PHE A 223 -10.50 6.63 -7.66
C PHE A 223 -10.03 5.19 -7.92
N CYS A 224 -9.38 4.95 -9.06
CA CYS A 224 -8.85 3.63 -9.39
C CYS A 224 -7.79 3.18 -8.37
N GLY A 225 -6.89 4.09 -7.97
CA GLY A 225 -5.87 3.81 -6.97
C GLY A 225 -6.47 3.44 -5.61
N ALA A 226 -7.54 4.11 -5.20
CA ALA A 226 -8.24 3.82 -3.95
C ALA A 226 -8.91 2.44 -3.99
N ALA A 227 -9.60 2.11 -5.08
CA ALA A 227 -10.21 0.80 -5.26
C ALA A 227 -9.16 -0.32 -5.24
N LEU A 228 -8.06 -0.15 -5.97
CA LEU A 228 -6.97 -1.11 -6.02
C LEU A 228 -6.34 -1.35 -4.63
N GLY A 229 -6.02 -0.27 -3.91
CA GLY A 229 -5.47 -0.35 -2.56
C GLY A 229 -6.42 -1.04 -1.58
N HIS A 230 -7.72 -0.74 -1.68
CA HIS A 230 -8.75 -1.38 -0.86
C HIS A 230 -8.83 -2.88 -1.14
N PHE A 231 -8.90 -3.29 -2.39
CA PHE A 231 -8.98 -4.73 -2.74
C PHE A 231 -7.74 -5.51 -2.32
N ILE A 232 -6.55 -4.92 -2.45
CA ILE A 232 -5.31 -5.55 -1.99
C ILE A 232 -5.32 -5.69 -0.45
N GLY A 233 -5.60 -4.62 0.29
CA GLY A 233 -5.65 -4.64 1.74
C GLY A 233 -6.73 -5.60 2.28
N ASP A 234 -7.91 -5.62 1.64
CA ASP A 234 -8.99 -6.55 1.98
C ASP A 234 -8.58 -8.01 1.78
N TRP A 235 -7.98 -8.30 0.63
CA TRP A 235 -7.50 -9.64 0.32
C TRP A 235 -6.46 -10.12 1.35
N ILE A 236 -5.48 -9.27 1.70
CA ILE A 236 -4.44 -9.59 2.69
C ILE A 236 -5.08 -10.00 4.03
N VAL A 237 -5.92 -9.12 4.58
CA VAL A 237 -6.55 -9.38 5.88
C VAL A 237 -7.46 -10.61 5.84
N ALA A 238 -8.14 -10.85 4.70
CA ALA A 238 -9.00 -12.02 4.53
C ALA A 238 -8.22 -13.34 4.55
N GLN A 239 -6.97 -13.38 4.05
CA GLN A 239 -6.12 -14.58 4.17
C GLN A 239 -5.84 -14.92 5.64
N HIS A 240 -5.55 -13.91 6.45
CA HIS A 240 -5.20 -14.12 7.87
C HIS A 240 -6.40 -14.39 8.79
N ARG A 241 -7.60 -13.99 8.39
CA ARG A 241 -8.83 -14.34 9.11
C ARG A 241 -9.24 -15.79 8.89
N LYS A 242 -9.01 -16.34 7.69
CA LYS A 242 -9.36 -17.73 7.34
C LYS A 242 -8.40 -18.75 7.95
N ALA A 243 -7.14 -18.40 8.07
CA ALA A 243 -6.12 -19.21 8.69
C ALA A 243 -6.13 -18.94 10.18
N GLY A 244 -6.93 -19.49 11.02
CA GLY A 244 -6.93 -19.28 12.48
C GLY A 244 -5.53 -19.07 13.12
N PRO A 245 -5.37 -18.93 14.43
CA PRO A 245 -4.04 -18.86 15.03
C PRO A 245 -3.22 -20.04 14.50
N ALA A 246 -2.05 -19.79 13.93
CA ALA A 246 -1.22 -20.83 13.34
C ALA A 246 -0.91 -21.85 14.41
N SER A 247 -1.50 -23.04 14.28
CA SER A 247 -1.09 -24.20 15.06
C SER A 247 0.39 -24.42 14.77
N GLY A 248 1.23 -24.28 15.79
CA GLY A 248 2.68 -24.42 15.84
C GLY A 248 3.39 -24.93 14.59
N ALA A 249 3.68 -24.08 13.65
CA ALA A 249 4.66 -24.38 12.63
C ALA A 249 6.04 -24.22 13.27
N HIS A 250 6.71 -25.33 13.47
CA HIS A 250 8.09 -25.40 13.94
C HIS A 250 9.02 -24.72 12.93
N GLY A 251 9.37 -23.47 13.17
CA GLY A 251 10.27 -22.69 12.34
C GLY A 251 11.49 -22.23 13.15
N PHE A 252 12.60 -21.99 12.46
CA PHE A 252 13.76 -21.33 13.03
C PHE A 252 13.33 -20.00 13.68
N SER A 253 13.64 -19.79 14.97
CA SER A 253 13.37 -18.54 15.68
C SER A 253 14.64 -17.95 16.29
N ILE A 254 14.79 -16.64 16.19
CA ILE A 254 15.84 -15.89 16.89
C ILE A 254 15.14 -14.98 17.90
N GLN A 255 15.49 -15.11 19.17
CA GLN A 255 14.94 -14.28 20.24
C GLN A 255 16.07 -13.52 20.94
N PRO A 256 15.92 -12.22 21.18
CA PRO A 256 16.84 -11.50 22.05
C PRO A 256 16.66 -12.01 23.50
N TYR A 257 17.77 -12.26 24.16
CA TYR A 257 17.84 -12.63 25.57
C TYR A 257 18.40 -11.45 26.38
N PHE A 258 17.69 -11.08 27.43
CA PHE A 258 18.12 -10.10 28.42
C PHE A 258 18.10 -10.76 29.79
N GLY A 259 19.26 -11.07 30.34
CA GLY A 259 19.40 -11.68 31.65
C GLY A 259 20.51 -11.01 32.45
N GLY A 260 20.17 -10.37 33.56
CA GLY A 260 21.11 -9.70 34.43
C GLY A 260 22.00 -8.67 33.70
N SER A 261 23.30 -8.91 33.64
CA SER A 261 24.28 -8.08 32.93
C SER A 261 24.58 -8.58 31.50
N SER A 262 23.84 -9.55 30.98
CA SER A 262 24.12 -10.20 29.69
C SER A 262 23.03 -9.90 28.66
N PHE A 263 23.46 -9.54 27.46
CA PHE A 263 22.61 -9.37 26.29
C PHE A 263 23.06 -10.38 25.22
N GLY A 264 22.11 -11.05 24.59
CA GLY A 264 22.40 -12.06 23.58
C GLY A 264 21.23 -12.36 22.67
N LEU A 265 21.45 -13.23 21.70
CA LEU A 265 20.43 -13.77 20.80
C LEU A 265 20.35 -15.29 21.01
N ILE A 266 19.16 -15.81 21.28
CA ILE A 266 18.87 -17.25 21.31
C ILE A 266 18.28 -17.64 19.96
N ALA A 267 18.97 -18.52 19.24
CA ALA A 267 18.45 -19.16 18.05
C ALA A 267 17.91 -20.55 18.44
N SER A 268 16.65 -20.83 18.17
CA SER A 268 16.03 -22.14 18.35
C SER A 268 15.67 -22.76 17.02
N LEU A 269 16.18 -23.99 16.81
CA LEU A 269 15.81 -24.86 15.71
C LEU A 269 14.86 -25.91 16.27
N PRO A 270 13.71 -26.19 15.63
CA PRO A 270 12.91 -27.34 15.99
C PRO A 270 13.68 -28.60 15.61
N LEU A 271 13.76 -29.52 16.53
CA LEU A 271 14.25 -30.89 16.29
C LEU A 271 13.14 -31.72 15.64
#